data_151fd50e3facbd2e4b30039cd924cfb1
#
_entry.id   151fd50e3facbd2e4b30039cd924cfb1
#
_cell.length_a   1.000
_cell.length_b   1.000
_cell.length_c   1.000
_cell.angle_alpha   90.00
_cell.angle_beta   90.00
_cell.angle_gamma   90.00
#
_symmetry.space_group_name_H-M   'P 1'
#
loop_
_entity.id
_entity.type
_entity.pdbx_description
1 polymer ?
#
loop_
_entity_poly.entity_id
_entity_poly.type
_entity_poly.pdbx_seq_one_letter_code
_entity_poly.pdbx_strand_id
1 'polypeptide(L)'
;MYWEKIDGKWMTCDFLGKRKINPSEPVCHVSYYEADAYCKWAGKRLPTEAEWEKAACWDDKNQRKTIFPWGDNPPDNTRANLLESYIWNCDEIGSYPNGKSHYGCHQMIGDVWEWTSSEFSGYPGFKTGFSEYNDKWFANQKVLRGGSFATPSISIRGSYRNFFRLDERWLFSGFRCAE
;
A
#
# COMPACT_ATOMS: atom_id res chain seq x y z
N MET A 1 -9.58 -9.10 17.03
CA MET A 1 -9.99 -7.80 16.41
C MET A 1 -8.77 -6.89 16.44
N TYR A 2 -8.44 -6.24 15.35
CA TYR A 2 -7.20 -5.43 15.24
C TYR A 2 -7.26 -4.10 15.99
N TRP A 3 -8.47 -3.64 16.29
CA TRP A 3 -8.75 -2.37 16.94
C TRP A 3 -9.72 -2.61 18.09
N GLU A 4 -9.42 -2.05 19.25
CA GLU A 4 -10.22 -2.21 20.46
C GLU A 4 -10.23 -0.91 21.27
N LYS A 5 -11.36 -0.59 21.89
CA LYS A 5 -11.47 0.56 22.80
C LYS A 5 -11.39 0.06 24.25
N ILE A 6 -10.32 0.45 24.97
CA ILE A 6 -10.09 0.10 26.38
C ILE A 6 -10.02 1.39 27.16
N ASP A 7 -10.83 1.51 28.21
CA ASP A 7 -10.89 2.71 29.08
C ASP A 7 -11.01 4.03 28.29
N GLY A 8 -11.84 4.01 27.25
CA GLY A 8 -12.07 5.16 26.38
C GLY A 8 -10.98 5.45 25.35
N LYS A 9 -9.88 4.71 25.35
CA LYS A 9 -8.75 4.88 24.41
C LYS A 9 -8.75 3.79 23.34
N TRP A 10 -8.45 4.16 22.11
CA TRP A 10 -8.27 3.20 21.05
C TRP A 10 -6.89 2.55 21.14
N MET A 11 -6.89 1.24 21.03
CA MET A 11 -5.71 0.37 21.01
C MET A 11 -5.63 -0.36 19.68
N THR A 12 -4.43 -0.61 19.20
CA THR A 12 -4.18 -1.55 18.10
C THR A 12 -3.61 -2.86 18.64
N CYS A 13 -3.83 -3.95 17.93
CA CYS A 13 -3.25 -5.25 18.20
C CYS A 13 -2.50 -5.72 16.95
N ASP A 14 -1.20 -5.82 17.06
CA ASP A 14 -0.26 -6.20 16.00
C ASP A 14 0.75 -7.24 16.50
N PHE A 15 1.84 -7.49 15.77
CA PHE A 15 2.87 -8.45 16.19
C PHE A 15 3.62 -8.06 17.47
N LEU A 16 3.61 -6.77 17.82
CA LEU A 16 4.20 -6.28 19.06
C LEU A 16 3.24 -6.41 20.26
N GLY A 17 2.03 -6.93 20.00
CA GLY A 17 0.99 -7.07 21.00
C GLY A 17 -0.01 -5.91 21.00
N LYS A 18 -0.68 -5.72 22.13
CA LYS A 18 -1.69 -4.69 22.30
C LYS A 18 -1.05 -3.39 22.77
N ARG A 19 -1.18 -2.33 21.99
CA ARG A 19 -0.57 -1.01 22.27
C ARG A 19 -1.49 0.15 21.91
N LYS A 20 -1.18 1.33 22.42
CA LYS A 20 -1.86 2.56 22.00
C LYS A 20 -1.61 2.84 20.53
N ILE A 21 -2.63 3.39 19.87
CA ILE A 21 -2.47 3.88 18.51
C ILE A 21 -1.45 5.01 18.49
N ASN A 22 -0.47 4.90 17.59
CA ASN A 22 0.42 5.99 17.27
C ASN A 22 -0.15 6.74 16.06
N PRO A 23 -0.56 8.01 16.19
CA PRO A 23 -1.16 8.77 15.10
C PRO A 23 -0.19 9.11 13.97
N SER A 24 1.11 8.91 14.18
CA SER A 24 2.15 9.11 13.15
C SER A 24 2.36 7.89 12.26
N GLU A 25 1.80 6.72 12.62
CA GLU A 25 1.90 5.50 11.82
C GLU A 25 0.78 5.42 10.77
N PRO A 26 1.01 4.74 9.64
CA PRO A 26 -0.06 4.40 8.72
C PRO A 26 -1.14 3.56 9.41
N VAL A 27 -2.39 3.77 9.04
CA VAL A 27 -3.46 2.85 9.42
C VAL A 27 -3.21 1.48 8.82
N CYS A 28 -3.44 0.42 9.59
CA CYS A 28 -3.27 -0.96 9.13
C CYS A 28 -4.53 -1.79 9.44
N HIS A 29 -4.73 -2.90 8.70
CA HIS A 29 -5.88 -3.80 8.85
C HIS A 29 -7.23 -3.14 8.58
N VAL A 30 -7.32 -2.36 7.52
CA VAL A 30 -8.56 -1.77 7.03
C VAL A 30 -8.99 -2.39 5.70
N SER A 31 -10.30 -2.60 5.56
CA SER A 31 -10.92 -3.04 4.30
C SER A 31 -11.00 -1.89 3.29
N TYR A 32 -11.28 -2.24 2.02
CA TYR A 32 -11.56 -1.23 1.01
C TYR A 32 -12.72 -0.31 1.41
N TYR A 33 -13.79 -0.87 1.98
CA TYR A 33 -14.95 -0.08 2.38
C TYR A 33 -14.63 0.94 3.48
N GLU A 34 -13.80 0.56 4.45
CA GLU A 34 -13.36 1.47 5.52
C GLU A 34 -12.48 2.60 4.96
N ALA A 35 -11.57 2.26 4.04
CA ALA A 35 -10.69 3.23 3.38
C ALA A 35 -11.49 4.22 2.53
N ASP A 36 -12.42 3.75 1.70
CA ASP A 36 -13.27 4.57 0.84
C ASP A 36 -14.21 5.46 1.68
N ALA A 37 -14.81 4.90 2.74
CA ALA A 37 -15.66 5.66 3.66
C ALA A 37 -14.91 6.81 4.34
N TYR A 38 -13.68 6.56 4.80
CA TYR A 38 -12.84 7.60 5.37
C TYR A 38 -12.51 8.70 4.35
N CYS A 39 -12.10 8.31 3.15
CA CYS A 39 -11.77 9.29 2.10
C CYS A 39 -12.99 10.18 1.79
N LYS A 40 -14.18 9.59 1.65
CA LYS A 40 -15.42 10.35 1.42
C LYS A 40 -15.77 11.28 2.58
N TRP A 41 -15.65 10.80 3.81
CA TRP A 41 -15.85 11.64 4.99
C TRP A 41 -14.88 12.82 5.04
N ALA A 42 -13.62 12.61 4.62
CA ALA A 42 -12.61 13.66 4.57
C ALA A 42 -12.73 14.60 3.35
N GLY A 43 -13.77 14.45 2.50
CA GLY A 43 -13.93 15.20 1.25
C GLY A 43 -12.89 14.84 0.19
N LYS A 44 -12.36 13.61 0.24
CA LYS A 44 -11.32 13.07 -0.64
C LYS A 44 -11.78 11.77 -1.29
N ARG A 45 -10.90 11.12 -2.02
CA ARG A 45 -11.11 9.81 -2.64
C ARG A 45 -9.88 8.93 -2.53
N LEU A 46 -10.03 7.65 -2.80
CA LEU A 46 -8.88 6.78 -3.07
C LEU A 46 -8.28 7.11 -4.45
N PRO A 47 -6.95 7.03 -4.61
CA PRO A 47 -6.33 7.13 -5.92
C PRO A 47 -6.74 5.94 -6.79
N THR A 48 -6.80 6.12 -8.09
CA THR A 48 -6.76 5.02 -9.04
C THR A 48 -5.39 4.36 -9.02
N GLU A 49 -5.30 3.12 -9.49
CA GLU A 49 -4.02 2.43 -9.62
C GLU A 49 -3.02 3.21 -10.50
N ALA A 50 -3.50 3.82 -11.57
CA ALA A 50 -2.67 4.60 -12.48
C ALA A 50 -2.13 5.89 -11.83
N GLU A 51 -2.96 6.59 -11.06
CA GLU A 51 -2.53 7.77 -10.29
C GLU A 51 -1.50 7.39 -9.23
N TRP A 52 -1.75 6.30 -8.50
CA TRP A 52 -0.82 5.78 -7.51
C TRP A 52 0.54 5.47 -8.14
N GLU A 53 0.56 4.73 -9.25
CA GLU A 53 1.79 4.32 -9.94
C GLU A 53 2.54 5.52 -10.51
N LYS A 54 1.82 6.50 -11.06
CA LYS A 54 2.42 7.76 -11.53
C LYS A 54 3.04 8.52 -10.37
N ALA A 55 2.33 8.71 -9.28
CA ALA A 55 2.83 9.40 -8.08
C ALA A 55 4.05 8.71 -7.47
N ALA A 56 4.10 7.37 -7.53
CA ALA A 56 5.21 6.57 -7.05
C ALA A 56 6.43 6.65 -7.96
N CYS A 57 6.27 6.35 -9.25
CA CYS A 57 7.39 5.94 -10.11
C CYS A 57 7.62 6.80 -11.36
N TRP A 58 6.87 7.89 -11.54
CA TRP A 58 7.12 8.76 -12.67
C TRP A 58 8.14 9.85 -12.32
N ASP A 59 9.24 9.88 -13.05
CA ASP A 59 10.25 10.94 -13.00
C ASP A 59 9.94 12.00 -14.06
N ASP A 60 9.31 13.08 -13.64
CA ASP A 60 8.87 14.14 -14.53
C ASP A 60 10.05 14.89 -15.16
N LYS A 61 11.18 15.01 -14.45
CA LYS A 61 12.37 15.67 -14.95
C LYS A 61 13.02 14.91 -16.10
N ASN A 62 13.08 13.58 -16.00
CA ASN A 62 13.70 12.72 -17.00
C ASN A 62 12.68 12.07 -17.96
N GLN A 63 11.38 12.38 -17.81
CA GLN A 63 10.28 11.86 -18.62
C GLN A 63 10.31 10.34 -18.76
N ARG A 64 10.55 9.63 -17.62
CA ARG A 64 10.63 8.18 -17.60
C ARG A 64 10.00 7.59 -16.34
N LYS A 65 9.61 6.34 -16.43
CA LYS A 65 9.21 5.53 -15.29
C LYS A 65 10.44 4.89 -14.63
N THR A 66 10.50 4.96 -13.30
CA THR A 66 11.49 4.25 -12.48
C THR A 66 10.93 2.93 -11.95
N ILE A 67 11.82 2.03 -11.51
CA ILE A 67 11.42 0.75 -10.90
C ILE A 67 10.82 0.98 -9.52
N PHE A 68 11.41 1.87 -8.75
CA PHE A 68 10.98 2.24 -7.39
C PHE A 68 10.73 3.75 -7.29
N PRO A 69 10.07 4.23 -6.24
CA PRO A 69 9.82 5.67 -6.05
C PRO A 69 11.07 6.55 -6.07
N TRP A 70 12.16 6.04 -5.55
CA TRP A 70 13.48 6.73 -5.45
C TRP A 70 14.39 6.50 -6.67
N GLY A 71 13.96 5.78 -7.67
CA GLY A 71 14.76 5.46 -8.86
C GLY A 71 14.87 3.95 -9.12
N ASP A 72 16.02 3.50 -9.65
CA ASP A 72 16.19 2.12 -10.08
C ASP A 72 17.07 1.28 -9.14
N ASN A 73 17.63 1.89 -8.10
CA ASN A 73 18.42 1.16 -7.10
C ASN A 73 17.54 0.22 -6.26
N PRO A 74 18.00 -0.99 -5.95
CA PRO A 74 17.28 -1.91 -5.08
C PRO A 74 16.85 -1.28 -3.73
N PRO A 75 15.78 -1.78 -3.11
CA PRO A 75 15.36 -1.36 -1.77
C PRO A 75 16.46 -1.66 -0.74
N ASP A 76 16.53 -0.81 0.28
CA ASP A 76 17.29 -1.02 1.49
C ASP A 76 16.57 -0.39 2.69
N ASN A 77 17.07 -0.65 3.91
CA ASN A 77 16.44 -0.19 5.15
C ASN A 77 16.49 1.34 5.36
N THR A 78 17.09 2.11 4.46
CA THR A 78 17.06 3.58 4.50
C THR A 78 15.95 4.15 3.60
N ARG A 79 15.32 3.31 2.79
CA ARG A 79 14.33 3.69 1.76
C ARG A 79 12.94 3.18 2.01
N ALA A 80 12.81 1.99 2.60
CA ALA A 80 11.50 1.37 2.80
C ALA A 80 11.52 0.38 3.96
N ASN A 81 10.37 0.28 4.64
CA ASN A 81 10.09 -0.75 5.63
C ASN A 81 9.54 -2.00 4.92
N LEU A 82 10.39 -2.98 4.73
CA LEU A 82 10.08 -4.26 4.09
C LEU A 82 10.47 -5.42 5.03
N LEU A 83 10.27 -6.65 4.63
CA LEU A 83 10.54 -7.84 5.45
C LEU A 83 11.96 -7.82 6.06
N GLU A 84 12.95 -7.39 5.29
CA GLU A 84 14.35 -7.36 5.68
C GLU A 84 14.70 -6.28 6.72
N SER A 85 13.77 -5.38 7.04
CA SER A 85 13.94 -4.44 8.15
C SER A 85 13.77 -5.11 9.52
N TYR A 86 13.07 -6.24 9.58
CA TYR A 86 12.73 -6.99 10.81
C TYR A 86 11.99 -6.17 11.88
N ILE A 87 11.34 -5.06 11.48
CA ILE A 87 10.55 -4.23 12.40
C ILE A 87 9.23 -4.90 12.77
N TRP A 88 8.64 -5.67 11.85
CA TRP A 88 7.39 -6.42 12.02
C TRP A 88 6.17 -5.56 12.38
N ASN A 89 6.23 -4.29 12.05
CA ASN A 89 5.17 -3.32 12.25
C ASN A 89 5.30 -2.17 11.24
N CYS A 90 4.28 -1.31 11.17
CA CYS A 90 4.39 -0.04 10.48
C CYS A 90 5.37 0.88 11.22
N ASP A 91 6.08 1.71 10.48
CA ASP A 91 6.92 2.76 11.01
C ASP A 91 6.24 4.14 10.82
N GLU A 92 6.72 5.15 11.53
CA GLU A 92 6.17 6.50 11.43
C GLU A 92 6.32 7.08 10.03
N ILE A 93 5.32 7.84 9.61
CA ILE A 93 5.37 8.50 8.30
C ILE A 93 6.55 9.49 8.27
N GLY A 94 7.41 9.32 7.26
CA GLY A 94 8.61 10.14 7.10
C GLY A 94 9.91 9.49 7.58
N SER A 95 9.87 8.29 8.18
CA SER A 95 11.05 7.55 8.66
C SER A 95 12.04 7.22 7.53
N TYR A 96 11.57 7.20 6.28
CA TYR A 96 12.38 6.82 5.11
C TYR A 96 12.55 7.99 4.11
N PRO A 97 13.31 9.04 4.46
CA PRO A 97 13.46 10.22 3.60
C PRO A 97 14.10 9.92 2.24
N ASN A 98 14.95 8.87 2.16
CA ASN A 98 15.60 8.42 0.92
C ASN A 98 14.66 7.58 0.03
N GLY A 99 13.49 7.22 0.54
CA GLY A 99 12.45 6.45 -0.16
C GLY A 99 11.37 7.30 -0.83
N LYS A 100 11.50 8.63 -0.81
CA LYS A 100 10.52 9.53 -1.45
C LYS A 100 10.46 9.34 -2.96
N SER A 101 9.24 9.47 -3.50
CA SER A 101 9.07 9.56 -4.95
C SER A 101 9.52 10.92 -5.50
N HIS A 102 9.63 11.02 -6.82
CA HIS A 102 9.96 12.27 -7.50
C HIS A 102 8.92 13.39 -7.25
N TYR A 103 7.69 13.02 -6.92
CA TYR A 103 6.63 13.95 -6.49
C TYR A 103 6.64 14.24 -4.98
N GLY A 104 7.61 13.71 -4.24
CA GLY A 104 7.75 13.93 -2.80
C GLY A 104 6.83 13.06 -1.93
N CYS A 105 6.16 12.05 -2.48
CA CYS A 105 5.36 11.13 -1.71
C CYS A 105 6.24 10.22 -0.86
N HIS A 106 5.94 10.15 0.44
CA HIS A 106 6.63 9.26 1.38
C HIS A 106 6.06 7.85 1.33
N GLN A 107 6.92 6.87 1.59
CA GLN A 107 6.53 5.48 1.90
C GLN A 107 5.53 4.88 0.89
N MET A 108 5.76 5.15 -0.41
CA MET A 108 5.01 4.52 -1.49
C MET A 108 5.31 3.02 -1.63
N ILE A 109 6.40 2.57 -1.01
CA ILE A 109 6.81 1.16 -0.91
C ILE A 109 7.03 0.84 0.57
N GLY A 110 6.50 -0.33 1.01
CA GLY A 110 6.63 -0.82 2.37
C GLY A 110 5.49 -0.37 3.30
N ASP A 111 5.63 -0.65 4.57
CA ASP A 111 4.67 -0.44 5.65
C ASP A 111 3.34 -1.16 5.44
N VAL A 112 2.47 -0.68 4.55
CA VAL A 112 1.16 -1.26 4.27
C VAL A 112 0.87 -1.34 2.78
N TRP A 113 0.18 -2.38 2.35
CA TRP A 113 -0.46 -2.43 1.05
C TRP A 113 -1.54 -1.35 0.96
N GLU A 114 -1.52 -0.52 -0.06
CA GLU A 114 -2.44 0.60 -0.19
C GLU A 114 -3.59 0.30 -1.14
N TRP A 115 -4.82 0.39 -0.63
CA TRP A 115 -6.02 0.27 -1.43
C TRP A 115 -6.11 1.36 -2.50
N THR A 116 -6.46 0.97 -3.71
CA THR A 116 -6.81 1.88 -4.80
C THR A 116 -8.27 1.75 -5.18
N SER A 117 -8.84 2.74 -5.85
CA SER A 117 -10.22 2.69 -6.35
C SER A 117 -10.39 1.76 -7.56
N SER A 118 -9.29 1.31 -8.17
CA SER A 118 -9.32 0.49 -9.39
C SER A 118 -9.74 -0.95 -9.12
N GLU A 119 -10.61 -1.47 -10.00
CA GLU A 119 -10.89 -2.90 -10.06
C GLU A 119 -9.65 -3.67 -10.52
N PHE A 120 -9.44 -4.86 -9.95
CA PHE A 120 -8.43 -5.76 -10.48
C PHE A 120 -8.92 -6.34 -11.80
N SER A 121 -8.30 -5.93 -12.88
CA SER A 121 -8.62 -6.37 -14.25
C SER A 121 -7.34 -6.52 -15.08
N GLY A 122 -7.45 -7.23 -16.20
CA GLY A 122 -6.36 -7.32 -17.16
C GLY A 122 -6.09 -5.97 -17.81
N TYR A 123 -4.82 -5.66 -18.03
CA TYR A 123 -4.45 -4.52 -18.88
C TYR A 123 -4.83 -4.78 -20.34
N PRO A 124 -4.97 -3.73 -21.17
CA PRO A 124 -5.22 -3.89 -22.60
C PRO A 124 -4.26 -4.90 -23.23
N GLY A 125 -4.80 -5.88 -23.95
CA GLY A 125 -4.00 -6.96 -24.56
C GLY A 125 -3.68 -8.14 -23.61
N PHE A 126 -4.20 -8.16 -22.41
CA PHE A 126 -4.05 -9.30 -21.50
C PHE A 126 -4.50 -10.60 -22.16
N LYS A 127 -3.67 -11.64 -22.03
CA LYS A 127 -3.99 -13.01 -22.42
C LYS A 127 -3.66 -13.92 -21.26
N THR A 128 -4.53 -14.86 -20.95
CA THR A 128 -4.31 -15.87 -19.93
C THR A 128 -3.06 -16.68 -20.22
N GLY A 129 -2.09 -16.63 -19.29
CA GLY A 129 -0.84 -17.41 -19.40
C GLY A 129 -0.97 -18.83 -18.81
N PHE A 130 -1.81 -18.97 -17.78
CA PHE A 130 -2.07 -20.23 -17.08
C PHE A 130 -3.57 -20.40 -16.84
N SER A 131 -4.06 -21.65 -16.93
CA SER A 131 -5.47 -21.94 -16.71
C SER A 131 -5.96 -21.58 -15.30
N GLU A 132 -5.07 -21.67 -14.31
CA GLU A 132 -5.34 -21.33 -12.91
C GLU A 132 -5.40 -19.83 -12.68
N TYR A 133 -4.66 -19.03 -13.46
CA TYR A 133 -4.58 -17.58 -13.39
C TYR A 133 -5.28 -16.94 -14.60
N ASN A 134 -6.58 -16.97 -14.58
CA ASN A 134 -7.43 -16.44 -15.65
C ASN A 134 -8.35 -15.31 -15.13
N ASP A 135 -9.27 -14.88 -15.95
CA ASP A 135 -10.20 -13.79 -15.70
C ASP A 135 -11.16 -14.01 -14.51
N LYS A 136 -11.26 -15.23 -13.97
CA LYS A 136 -12.03 -15.51 -12.74
C LYS A 136 -11.54 -14.69 -11.54
N TRP A 137 -10.25 -14.30 -11.53
CA TRP A 137 -9.68 -13.48 -10.48
C TRP A 137 -10.05 -11.99 -10.61
N PHE A 138 -10.64 -11.58 -11.73
CA PHE A 138 -11.06 -10.20 -11.96
C PHE A 138 -12.42 -9.86 -11.33
N ALA A 139 -13.06 -10.83 -10.68
CA ALA A 139 -14.39 -10.62 -10.10
C ALA A 139 -14.28 -10.10 -8.66
N ASN A 140 -14.91 -8.94 -8.40
CA ASN A 140 -15.10 -8.39 -7.06
C ASN A 140 -13.80 -8.23 -6.24
N GLN A 141 -12.76 -7.70 -6.88
CA GLN A 141 -11.47 -7.45 -6.23
C GLN A 141 -10.94 -6.06 -6.57
N LYS A 142 -10.31 -5.43 -5.62
CA LYS A 142 -9.63 -4.14 -5.80
C LYS A 142 -8.11 -4.32 -5.79
N VAL A 143 -7.45 -3.44 -6.52
CA VAL A 143 -5.99 -3.41 -6.56
C VAL A 143 -5.42 -2.76 -5.31
N LEU A 144 -4.40 -3.41 -4.75
CA LEU A 144 -3.51 -2.82 -3.75
C LEU A 144 -2.11 -2.66 -4.31
N ARG A 145 -1.41 -1.64 -3.82
CA ARG A 145 -0.08 -1.27 -4.29
C ARG A 145 0.89 -1.08 -3.11
N GLY A 146 2.19 -1.11 -3.40
CA GLY A 146 3.23 -0.65 -2.49
C GLY A 146 3.92 -1.71 -1.65
N GLY A 147 3.30 -2.85 -1.39
CA GLY A 147 3.86 -3.82 -0.44
C GLY A 147 3.60 -3.43 1.02
N SER A 148 4.04 -4.28 1.93
CA SER A 148 3.96 -4.04 3.37
C SER A 148 5.29 -4.36 4.05
N PHE A 149 5.41 -4.09 5.34
CA PHE A 149 6.56 -4.49 6.16
C PHE A 149 6.84 -6.01 6.14
N ALA A 150 5.89 -6.83 5.71
CA ALA A 150 6.05 -8.28 5.58
C ALA A 150 6.35 -8.72 4.13
N THR A 151 6.53 -7.79 3.20
CA THR A 151 6.81 -8.08 1.79
C THR A 151 8.32 -8.17 1.56
N PRO A 152 8.85 -9.28 0.98
CA PRO A 152 10.27 -9.38 0.65
C PRO A 152 10.68 -8.36 -0.40
N SER A 153 11.84 -7.76 -0.23
CA SER A 153 12.38 -6.74 -1.14
C SER A 153 12.55 -7.22 -2.58
N ILE A 154 12.87 -8.50 -2.77
CA ILE A 154 13.01 -9.13 -4.08
C ILE A 154 11.69 -9.20 -4.86
N SER A 155 10.56 -9.20 -4.17
CA SER A 155 9.23 -9.35 -4.78
C SER A 155 8.59 -8.01 -5.13
N ILE A 156 9.12 -6.88 -4.63
CA ILE A 156 8.45 -5.59 -4.75
C ILE A 156 9.07 -4.68 -5.80
N ARG A 157 8.22 -3.93 -6.47
CA ARG A 157 8.54 -2.81 -7.36
C ARG A 157 7.31 -1.93 -7.49
N GLY A 158 7.46 -0.72 -7.96
CA GLY A 158 6.35 0.23 -8.11
C GLY A 158 5.21 -0.26 -9.02
N SER A 159 5.48 -1.18 -9.95
CA SER A 159 4.46 -1.78 -10.83
C SER A 159 3.82 -3.06 -10.27
N TYR A 160 4.26 -3.54 -9.09
CA TYR A 160 3.68 -4.77 -8.52
C TYR A 160 2.23 -4.52 -8.11
N ARG A 161 1.34 -5.46 -8.48
CA ARG A 161 -0.09 -5.43 -8.17
C ARG A 161 -0.40 -6.55 -7.19
N ASN A 162 -1.10 -6.20 -6.11
CA ASN A 162 -1.79 -7.15 -5.27
C ASN A 162 -3.30 -6.91 -5.41
N PHE A 163 -4.13 -7.87 -5.04
CA PHE A 163 -5.57 -7.77 -5.19
C PHE A 163 -6.28 -8.61 -4.14
N PHE A 164 -7.34 -8.06 -3.57
CA PHE A 164 -8.16 -8.73 -2.56
C PHE A 164 -9.62 -8.29 -2.68
N ARG A 165 -10.51 -9.09 -2.07
CA ARG A 165 -11.92 -8.74 -1.96
C ARG A 165 -12.09 -7.50 -1.08
N LEU A 166 -13.16 -6.76 -1.33
CA LEU A 166 -13.39 -5.45 -0.74
C LEU A 166 -13.62 -5.48 0.77
N ASP A 167 -14.07 -6.62 1.30
CA ASP A 167 -14.39 -6.84 2.71
C ASP A 167 -13.21 -7.37 3.55
N GLU A 168 -12.12 -7.76 2.90
CA GLU A 168 -10.97 -8.34 3.58
C GLU A 168 -10.16 -7.28 4.33
N ARG A 169 -9.79 -7.59 5.57
CA ARG A 169 -9.03 -6.71 6.47
C ARG A 169 -7.96 -7.44 7.30
N TRP A 170 -7.76 -8.72 7.04
CA TRP A 170 -6.72 -9.52 7.72
C TRP A 170 -5.31 -9.20 7.20
N LEU A 171 -5.21 -8.63 6.03
CA LEU A 171 -3.94 -8.24 5.41
C LEU A 171 -3.39 -6.94 6.06
N PHE A 172 -2.10 -6.71 5.85
CA PHE A 172 -1.44 -5.46 6.25
C PHE A 172 -1.77 -4.37 5.22
N SER A 173 -3.02 -3.93 5.25
CA SER A 173 -3.58 -2.97 4.30
C SER A 173 -3.92 -1.65 4.96
N GLY A 174 -3.57 -0.59 4.28
CA GLY A 174 -3.92 0.77 4.57
C GLY A 174 -4.31 1.51 3.30
N PHE A 175 -4.18 2.82 3.27
CA PHE A 175 -4.51 3.63 2.09
C PHE A 175 -3.89 5.01 2.19
N ARG A 176 -3.87 5.70 1.06
CA ARG A 176 -3.65 7.15 0.98
C ARG A 176 -4.82 7.81 0.29
N CYS A 177 -5.05 9.10 0.57
CA CYS A 177 -6.08 9.89 -0.07
C CYS A 177 -5.52 10.62 -1.30
N ALA A 178 -6.38 10.80 -2.30
CA ALA A 178 -6.22 11.72 -3.41
C ALA A 178 -7.31 12.80 -3.37
N GLU A 179 -7.07 13.93 -4.00
CA GLU A 179 -8.04 15.02 -4.19
C GLU A 179 -8.88 14.82 -5.44
#